data_fea53bd3bb174722ac5f5847f924a568
#
_entry.id   fea53bd3bb174722ac5f5847f924a568
#
_cell.length_a   1.000
_cell.length_b   1.000
_cell.length_c   1.000
_cell.angle_alpha   90.00
_cell.angle_beta   90.00
_cell.angle_gamma   90.00
#
_symmetry.space_group_name_H-M   'P 1'
#
loop_
_entity.id
_entity.type
_entity.pdbx_description
1 polymer ?
#
loop_
_entity_poly.entity_id
_entity_poly.type
_entity_poly.pdbx_seq_one_letter_code
_entity_poly.pdbx_strand_id
1 'polypeptide(L)'
;KARGVRLDAIDIVKKVRIKFKVKEISSHVNMQIKPSEFVAFVGGSGAGKSTFLKCISGVNRPTSGTVLINGENLYENYESLKYNIGYVPQDDIVYSNLTLHDMLNYSAKLRMPDNTNKKERMERIKEVLNIVRFERFRKFVYKAIKWRAKKKSKYSSRANS
;
A
#
# COMPACT_ATOMS: atom_id res chain seq x y z
N LYS A 1 10.20 -7.20 24.54
CA LYS A 1 9.08 -7.67 23.69
C LYS A 1 9.36 -7.21 22.28
N ALA A 2 9.44 -8.11 21.31
CA ALA A 2 9.64 -7.79 19.91
C ALA A 2 8.48 -6.86 19.47
N ARG A 3 8.81 -5.62 19.11
CA ARG A 3 7.85 -4.71 18.46
C ARG A 3 7.73 -5.13 16.99
N GLY A 4 6.66 -5.77 16.64
CA GLY A 4 6.42 -6.17 15.25
C GLY A 4 5.14 -6.98 15.13
N VAL A 5 4.69 -7.15 13.90
CA VAL A 5 3.47 -7.86 13.56
C VAL A 5 3.84 -9.20 12.94
N ARG A 6 3.25 -10.30 13.43
CA ARG A 6 3.31 -11.60 12.78
C ARG A 6 2.18 -11.71 11.77
N LEU A 7 2.48 -12.20 10.58
CA LEU A 7 1.51 -12.48 9.54
C LEU A 7 1.57 -13.96 9.16
N ASP A 8 0.41 -14.63 9.18
CA ASP A 8 0.25 -15.98 8.69
C ASP A 8 -0.74 -16.01 7.54
N ALA A 9 -0.32 -16.47 6.37
CA ALA A 9 -1.16 -16.74 5.22
C ALA A 9 -1.35 -18.25 5.12
N ILE A 10 -2.59 -18.71 5.20
CA ILE A 10 -2.93 -20.13 5.29
C ILE A 10 -3.83 -20.49 4.12
N ASP A 11 -3.33 -21.38 3.26
CA ASP A 11 -4.07 -21.96 2.13
C ASP A 11 -4.66 -20.90 1.19
N ILE A 12 -3.91 -19.85 0.88
CA ILE A 12 -4.40 -18.73 0.09
C ILE A 12 -4.60 -19.12 -1.37
N VAL A 13 -5.84 -19.04 -1.81
CA VAL A 13 -6.23 -19.19 -3.23
C VAL A 13 -6.84 -17.88 -3.72
N LYS A 14 -6.41 -17.41 -4.89
CA LYS A 14 -7.04 -16.26 -5.56
C LYS A 14 -7.41 -16.61 -6.99
N LYS A 15 -8.70 -16.58 -7.28
CA LYS A 15 -9.29 -16.72 -8.61
C LYS A 15 -9.74 -15.35 -9.11
N VAL A 16 -9.52 -15.09 -10.38
CA VAL A 16 -9.92 -13.85 -11.05
C VAL A 16 -10.71 -14.20 -12.30
N ARG A 17 -11.82 -13.52 -12.51
CA ARG A 17 -12.63 -13.66 -13.72
C ARG A 17 -12.05 -12.75 -14.82
N ILE A 18 -11.57 -13.35 -15.90
CA ILE A 18 -11.05 -12.64 -17.08
C ILE A 18 -12.00 -12.97 -18.25
N LYS A 19 -12.82 -11.98 -18.64
CA LYS A 19 -13.91 -12.20 -19.62
C LYS A 19 -14.84 -13.33 -19.15
N PHE A 20 -14.89 -14.45 -19.87
CA PHE A 20 -15.75 -15.59 -19.57
C PHE A 20 -15.03 -16.75 -18.85
N LYS A 21 -13.73 -16.61 -18.57
CA LYS A 21 -12.93 -17.67 -17.92
C LYS A 21 -12.51 -17.26 -16.53
N VAL A 22 -12.58 -18.21 -15.60
CA VAL A 22 -12.00 -18.07 -14.26
C VAL A 22 -10.57 -18.59 -14.31
N LYS A 23 -9.61 -17.75 -13.96
CA LYS A 23 -8.20 -18.11 -13.87
C LYS A 23 -7.78 -18.07 -12.40
N GLU A 24 -7.15 -19.14 -11.96
CA GLU A 24 -6.50 -19.18 -10.66
C GLU A 24 -5.12 -18.53 -10.80
N ILE A 25 -4.90 -17.49 -10.00
CA ILE A 25 -3.67 -16.67 -10.03
C ILE A 25 -2.73 -17.09 -8.90
N SER A 26 -3.29 -17.48 -7.76
CA SER A 26 -2.57 -17.98 -6.59
C SER A 26 -3.26 -19.25 -6.13
N SER A 27 -2.49 -20.33 -5.90
CA SER A 27 -2.99 -21.65 -5.59
C SER A 27 -2.35 -22.17 -4.33
N HIS A 28 -3.16 -22.38 -3.28
CA HIS A 28 -2.79 -23.03 -2.02
C HIS A 28 -1.48 -22.52 -1.40
N VAL A 29 -1.29 -21.19 -1.38
CA VAL A 29 -0.05 -20.58 -0.86
C VAL A 29 -0.11 -20.50 0.66
N ASN A 30 0.92 -21.05 1.30
CA ASN A 30 1.13 -20.96 2.74
C ASN A 30 2.40 -20.16 3.01
N MET A 31 2.34 -19.20 3.92
CA MET A 31 3.49 -18.37 4.30
C MET A 31 3.33 -17.83 5.72
N GLN A 32 4.44 -17.73 6.42
CA GLN A 32 4.53 -17.08 7.72
C GLN A 32 5.61 -15.99 7.66
N ILE A 33 5.28 -14.80 8.12
CA ILE A 33 6.23 -13.69 8.33
C ILE A 33 6.29 -13.39 9.81
N LYS A 34 7.49 -13.48 10.38
CA LYS A 34 7.73 -13.17 11.80
C LYS A 34 7.88 -11.67 12.03
N PRO A 35 7.69 -11.19 13.26
CA PRO A 35 7.97 -9.80 13.60
C PRO A 35 9.39 -9.38 13.20
N SER A 36 9.52 -8.20 12.58
CA SER A 36 10.80 -7.61 12.12
C SER A 36 11.50 -8.40 11.01
N GLU A 37 10.82 -9.34 10.36
CA GLU A 37 11.37 -10.07 9.22
C GLU A 37 11.22 -9.27 7.93
N PHE A 38 12.25 -9.35 7.06
CA PHE A 38 12.23 -8.82 5.71
C PHE A 38 12.06 -9.98 4.72
N VAL A 39 10.99 -9.93 3.93
CA VAL A 39 10.65 -10.99 2.96
C VAL A 39 10.62 -10.42 1.55
N ALA A 40 11.30 -11.06 0.62
CA ALA A 40 11.30 -10.71 -0.80
C ALA A 40 10.58 -11.78 -1.64
N PHE A 41 9.63 -11.34 -2.48
CA PHE A 41 8.93 -12.21 -3.44
C PHE A 41 9.65 -12.18 -4.79
N VAL A 42 10.23 -13.31 -5.18
CA VAL A 42 10.96 -13.46 -6.45
C VAL A 42 10.18 -14.38 -7.38
N GLY A 43 10.19 -14.09 -8.67
CA GLY A 43 9.54 -14.91 -9.69
C GLY A 43 9.24 -14.11 -10.96
N GLY A 44 8.95 -14.81 -12.05
CA GLY A 44 8.66 -14.23 -13.37
C GLY A 44 7.46 -13.29 -13.40
N SER A 45 7.32 -12.54 -14.50
CA SER A 45 6.14 -11.73 -14.74
C SER A 45 4.90 -12.62 -14.84
N GLY A 46 3.79 -12.20 -14.21
CA GLY A 46 2.54 -12.98 -14.22
C GLY A 46 2.49 -14.14 -13.21
N ALA A 47 3.53 -14.38 -12.41
CA ALA A 47 3.57 -15.45 -11.39
C ALA A 47 2.62 -15.23 -10.19
N GLY A 48 1.80 -14.19 -10.18
CA GLY A 48 0.82 -13.95 -9.11
C GLY A 48 1.34 -13.18 -7.89
N LYS A 49 2.62 -12.78 -7.84
CA LYS A 49 3.24 -12.09 -6.69
C LYS A 49 2.43 -10.90 -6.18
N SER A 50 2.11 -9.98 -7.07
CA SER A 50 1.35 -8.77 -6.69
C SER A 50 -0.08 -9.09 -6.27
N THR A 51 -0.67 -10.16 -6.82
CA THR A 51 -2.01 -10.63 -6.43
C THR A 51 -1.99 -11.22 -5.04
N PHE A 52 -1.01 -12.07 -4.74
CA PHE A 52 -0.80 -12.63 -3.41
C PHE A 52 -0.51 -11.54 -2.38
N LEU A 53 0.39 -10.58 -2.72
CA LEU A 53 0.70 -9.45 -1.84
C LEU A 53 -0.54 -8.62 -1.51
N LYS A 54 -1.42 -8.39 -2.49
CA LYS A 54 -2.71 -7.71 -2.25
C LYS A 54 -3.63 -8.52 -1.33
N CYS A 55 -3.58 -9.85 -1.38
CA CYS A 55 -4.36 -10.68 -0.47
C CYS A 55 -3.85 -10.60 0.97
N ILE A 56 -2.55 -10.67 1.19
CA ILE A 56 -1.99 -10.63 2.56
C ILE A 56 -1.95 -9.24 3.17
N SER A 57 -2.07 -8.18 2.36
CA SER A 57 -2.12 -6.78 2.81
C SER A 57 -3.53 -6.22 3.02
N GLY A 58 -4.58 -7.04 2.86
CA GLY A 58 -5.96 -6.59 3.05
C GLY A 58 -6.56 -5.80 1.89
N VAL A 59 -5.81 -5.57 0.80
CA VAL A 59 -6.30 -4.82 -0.38
C VAL A 59 -7.35 -5.60 -1.16
N ASN A 60 -7.14 -6.93 -1.31
CA ASN A 60 -8.05 -7.80 -2.04
C ASN A 60 -8.27 -9.10 -1.26
N ARG A 61 -9.50 -9.35 -0.83
CA ARG A 61 -9.84 -10.61 -0.15
C ARG A 61 -9.48 -11.82 -1.03
N PRO A 62 -8.81 -12.87 -0.50
CA PRO A 62 -8.58 -14.11 -1.22
C PRO A 62 -9.92 -14.80 -1.54
N THR A 63 -9.94 -15.70 -2.52
CA THR A 63 -11.13 -16.51 -2.86
C THR A 63 -11.38 -17.57 -1.80
N SER A 64 -10.31 -18.16 -1.28
CA SER A 64 -10.32 -19.04 -0.11
C SER A 64 -9.00 -18.94 0.64
N GLY A 65 -8.95 -19.52 1.82
CA GLY A 65 -7.83 -19.41 2.75
C GLY A 65 -7.99 -18.26 3.73
N THR A 66 -7.05 -18.15 4.66
CA THR A 66 -7.12 -17.21 5.79
C THR A 66 -5.83 -16.44 5.93
N VAL A 67 -5.94 -15.16 6.22
CA VAL A 67 -4.80 -14.28 6.58
C VAL A 67 -4.97 -13.87 8.03
N LEU A 68 -3.96 -14.17 8.85
CA LEU A 68 -3.95 -13.79 10.25
C LEU A 68 -2.89 -12.74 10.52
N ILE A 69 -3.24 -11.75 11.33
CA ILE A 69 -2.34 -10.73 11.88
C ILE A 69 -2.31 -10.91 13.40
N ASN A 70 -1.16 -11.34 13.93
CA ASN A 70 -1.01 -11.69 15.34
C ASN A 70 -2.04 -12.74 15.84
N GLY A 71 -2.46 -13.64 14.96
CA GLY A 71 -3.47 -14.68 15.24
C GLY A 71 -4.92 -14.28 15.00
N GLU A 72 -5.20 -13.00 14.69
CA GLU A 72 -6.55 -12.51 14.39
C GLU A 72 -6.80 -12.50 12.88
N ASN A 73 -7.99 -12.90 12.44
CA ASN A 73 -8.36 -12.91 11.01
C ASN A 73 -8.45 -11.48 10.47
N LEU A 74 -7.59 -11.18 9.48
CA LEU A 74 -7.50 -9.86 8.87
C LEU A 74 -8.83 -9.39 8.26
N TYR A 75 -9.55 -10.28 7.60
CA TYR A 75 -10.77 -9.92 6.86
C TYR A 75 -12.04 -9.92 7.70
N GLU A 76 -12.01 -10.52 8.87
CA GLU A 76 -13.09 -10.46 9.86
C GLU A 76 -12.93 -9.22 10.76
N ASN A 77 -11.68 -8.87 11.08
CA ASN A 77 -11.34 -7.77 11.97
C ASN A 77 -10.66 -6.61 11.22
N TYR A 78 -11.01 -6.37 9.95
CA TYR A 78 -10.30 -5.45 9.07
C TYR A 78 -10.21 -4.03 9.63
N GLU A 79 -11.31 -3.52 10.19
CA GLU A 79 -11.37 -2.15 10.72
C GLU A 79 -10.37 -1.88 11.85
N SER A 80 -10.11 -2.87 12.70
CA SER A 80 -9.12 -2.76 13.78
C SER A 80 -7.69 -3.03 13.31
N LEU A 81 -7.51 -3.97 12.38
CA LEU A 81 -6.21 -4.45 11.94
C LEU A 81 -5.57 -3.62 10.80
N LYS A 82 -6.37 -2.90 10.01
CA LYS A 82 -5.89 -2.10 8.87
C LYS A 82 -4.81 -1.07 9.23
N TYR A 83 -4.80 -0.57 10.47
CA TYR A 83 -3.81 0.39 10.95
C TYR A 83 -2.42 -0.22 11.16
N ASN A 84 -2.34 -1.55 11.29
CA ASN A 84 -1.08 -2.28 11.42
C ASN A 84 -0.41 -2.58 10.06
N ILE A 85 -1.10 -2.29 8.95
CA ILE A 85 -0.65 -2.64 7.61
C ILE A 85 -0.40 -1.36 6.80
N GLY A 86 0.80 -1.25 6.24
CA GLY A 86 1.13 -0.26 5.23
C GLY A 86 1.27 -0.93 3.86
N TYR A 87 0.47 -0.54 2.89
CA TYR A 87 0.57 -1.02 1.51
C TYR A 87 1.04 0.10 0.59
N VAL A 88 2.13 -0.15 -0.14
CA VAL A 88 2.65 0.74 -1.18
C VAL A 88 2.46 0.08 -2.54
N PRO A 89 1.56 0.56 -3.39
CA PRO A 89 1.34 0.02 -4.73
C PRO A 89 2.54 0.25 -5.65
N GLN A 90 2.60 -0.55 -6.73
CA GLN A 90 3.61 -0.42 -7.76
C GLN A 90 3.44 0.87 -8.58
N ASP A 91 2.19 1.29 -8.81
CA ASP A 91 1.88 2.52 -9.53
C ASP A 91 1.90 3.72 -8.58
N ASP A 92 2.41 4.84 -9.08
CA ASP A 92 2.45 6.11 -8.34
C ASP A 92 1.02 6.57 -8.00
N ILE A 93 0.61 6.46 -6.73
CA ILE A 93 -0.63 7.09 -6.23
C ILE A 93 -0.36 8.58 -5.94
N VAL A 94 0.28 9.26 -6.87
CA VAL A 94 0.49 10.70 -6.72
C VAL A 94 -0.60 11.42 -7.48
N TYR A 95 -1.51 12.04 -6.76
CA TYR A 95 -2.48 12.96 -7.36
C TYR A 95 -1.72 14.17 -7.91
N SER A 96 -1.62 14.26 -9.23
CA SER A 96 -0.85 15.30 -9.95
C SER A 96 -1.27 16.72 -9.59
N ASN A 97 -2.46 16.90 -9.04
CA ASN A 97 -3.04 18.18 -8.66
C ASN A 97 -2.80 18.58 -7.20
N LEU A 98 -2.18 17.71 -6.41
CA LEU A 98 -1.90 17.96 -4.99
C LEU A 98 -0.42 18.26 -4.77
N THR A 99 -0.15 19.15 -3.81
CA THR A 99 1.21 19.34 -3.31
C THR A 99 1.61 18.18 -2.40
N LEU A 100 2.92 17.96 -2.19
CA LEU A 100 3.40 16.98 -1.22
C LEU A 100 2.82 17.23 0.17
N HIS A 101 2.72 18.50 0.57
CA HIS A 101 2.12 18.91 1.83
C HIS A 101 0.64 18.50 1.92
N ASP A 102 -0.13 18.74 0.85
CA ASP A 102 -1.54 18.37 0.83
C ASP A 102 -1.72 16.85 0.89
N MET A 103 -0.93 16.10 0.13
CA MET A 103 -0.93 14.64 0.16
C MET A 103 -0.63 14.09 1.56
N LEU A 104 0.40 14.61 2.23
CA LEU A 104 0.74 14.20 3.60
C LEU A 104 -0.36 14.61 4.59
N ASN A 105 -0.95 15.78 4.43
CA ASN A 105 -2.03 16.25 5.29
C ASN A 105 -3.30 15.39 5.13
N TYR A 106 -3.69 15.03 3.89
CA TYR A 106 -4.81 14.13 3.66
C TYR A 106 -4.51 12.71 4.15
N SER A 107 -3.31 12.20 3.90
CA SER A 107 -2.89 10.89 4.41
C SER A 107 -2.91 10.83 5.94
N ALA A 108 -2.45 11.90 6.59
CA ALA A 108 -2.50 12.00 8.04
C ALA A 108 -3.94 12.08 8.57
N LYS A 109 -4.83 12.84 7.92
CA LYS A 109 -6.25 12.88 8.27
C LYS A 109 -6.94 11.51 8.19
N LEU A 110 -6.58 10.69 7.21
CA LEU A 110 -7.19 9.37 7.00
C LEU A 110 -6.63 8.29 7.94
N ARG A 111 -5.46 8.52 8.55
CA ARG A 111 -4.76 7.50 9.35
C ARG A 111 -4.62 7.85 10.84
N MET A 112 -4.74 9.11 11.19
CA MET A 112 -4.69 9.55 12.59
C MET A 112 -6.10 9.49 13.19
N PRO A 113 -6.21 9.33 14.51
CA PRO A 113 -7.50 9.37 15.21
C PRO A 113 -8.29 10.66 14.91
N ASP A 114 -9.61 10.57 14.86
CA ASP A 114 -10.49 11.68 14.48
C ASP A 114 -10.37 12.91 15.43
N ASN A 115 -9.98 12.68 16.68
CA ASN A 115 -9.76 13.71 17.68
C ASN A 115 -8.39 14.43 17.55
N THR A 116 -7.56 14.06 16.55
CA THR A 116 -6.25 14.68 16.34
C THR A 116 -6.40 16.12 15.86
N ASN A 117 -5.87 17.07 16.61
CA ASN A 117 -5.92 18.47 16.23
C ASN A 117 -4.94 18.81 15.08
N LYS A 118 -5.11 20.01 14.49
CA LYS A 118 -4.29 20.45 13.36
C LYS A 118 -2.79 20.56 13.71
N LYS A 119 -2.47 20.97 14.94
CA LYS A 119 -1.08 21.16 15.40
C LYS A 119 -0.35 19.83 15.49
N GLU A 120 -0.93 18.85 16.16
CA GLU A 120 -0.40 17.48 16.29
C GLU A 120 -0.19 16.83 14.91
N ARG A 121 -1.16 16.97 14.01
CA ARG A 121 -1.04 16.47 12.65
C ARG A 121 0.13 17.10 11.89
N MET A 122 0.33 18.42 12.03
CA MET A 122 1.44 19.12 11.38
C MET A 122 2.80 18.73 11.98
N GLU A 123 2.87 18.50 13.28
CA GLU A 123 4.08 17.99 13.95
C GLU A 123 4.43 16.60 13.42
N ARG A 124 3.45 15.70 13.34
CA ARG A 124 3.67 14.35 12.79
C ARG A 124 4.14 14.36 11.32
N ILE A 125 3.59 15.26 10.49
CA ILE A 125 4.03 15.44 9.10
C ILE A 125 5.50 15.90 9.07
N LYS A 126 5.90 16.83 9.94
CA LYS A 126 7.30 17.29 10.02
C LYS A 126 8.24 16.16 10.44
N GLU A 127 7.85 15.35 11.44
CA GLU A 127 8.63 14.18 11.87
C GLU A 127 8.87 13.21 10.70
N VAL A 128 7.80 12.86 9.96
CA VAL A 128 7.90 11.96 8.80
C VAL A 128 8.83 12.55 7.73
N LEU A 129 8.71 13.84 7.42
CA LEU A 129 9.58 14.52 6.45
C LEU A 129 11.04 14.50 6.90
N ASN A 130 11.32 14.64 8.20
CA ASN A 130 12.67 14.55 8.76
C ASN A 130 13.24 13.13 8.66
N ILE A 131 12.46 12.11 9.01
CA ILE A 131 12.88 10.69 8.92
C ILE A 131 13.29 10.32 7.49
N VAL A 132 12.51 10.73 6.49
CA VAL A 132 12.80 10.46 5.08
C VAL A 132 13.80 11.47 4.48
N ARG A 133 14.37 12.38 5.27
CA ARG A 133 15.32 13.42 4.86
C ARG A 133 14.81 14.32 3.70
N PHE A 134 13.49 14.42 3.53
CA PHE A 134 12.88 15.21 2.45
C PHE A 134 12.90 16.71 2.72
N GLU A 135 13.20 17.20 3.91
CA GLU A 135 13.27 18.63 4.18
C GLU A 135 14.30 19.36 3.29
N ARG A 136 15.45 18.72 3.03
CA ARG A 136 16.49 19.24 2.10
C ARG A 136 16.01 19.30 0.65
N PHE A 137 15.04 18.45 0.27
CA PHE A 137 14.53 18.30 -1.09
C PHE A 137 13.13 18.86 -1.30
N ARG A 138 12.54 19.53 -0.31
CA ARG A 138 11.16 20.05 -0.36
C ARG A 138 10.85 20.86 -1.63
N LYS A 139 11.79 21.69 -2.08
CA LYS A 139 11.65 22.46 -3.34
C LYS A 139 11.92 21.62 -4.60
N PHE A 140 12.78 20.62 -4.51
CA PHE A 140 13.20 19.81 -5.66
C PHE A 140 12.17 18.72 -6.00
N VAL A 141 11.65 18.02 -5.00
CA VAL A 141 10.61 17.00 -5.15
C VAL A 141 9.31 17.63 -5.70
N TYR A 142 8.95 18.81 -5.21
CA TYR A 142 7.83 19.57 -5.74
C TYR A 142 7.97 19.87 -7.25
N LYS A 143 9.16 20.29 -7.70
CA LYS A 143 9.47 20.54 -9.12
C LYS A 143 9.45 19.24 -9.95
N ALA A 144 10.00 18.15 -9.45
CA ALA A 144 10.08 16.85 -10.13
C ALA A 144 8.70 16.18 -10.27
N ILE A 145 7.87 16.23 -9.24
CA ILE A 145 6.48 15.72 -9.28
C ILE A 145 5.66 16.55 -10.28
N LYS A 146 5.77 17.86 -10.25
CA LYS A 146 5.08 18.77 -11.20
C LYS A 146 5.55 18.54 -12.65
N TRP A 147 6.82 18.22 -12.86
CA TRP A 147 7.38 17.94 -14.18
C TRP A 147 6.89 16.59 -14.74
N ARG A 148 6.85 15.51 -13.92
CA ARG A 148 6.30 14.20 -14.31
C ARG A 148 4.80 14.27 -14.64
N ALA A 149 4.03 14.98 -13.84
CA ALA A 149 2.60 15.19 -14.08
C ALA A 149 2.35 15.91 -15.41
N LYS A 150 3.15 16.94 -15.73
CA LYS A 150 3.06 17.70 -16.99
C LYS A 150 3.45 16.86 -18.20
N LYS A 151 4.39 15.89 -18.04
CA LYS A 151 4.80 14.98 -19.11
C LYS A 151 3.72 13.93 -19.39
N LYS A 152 3.10 13.36 -18.37
CA LYS A 152 2.01 12.38 -18.50
C LYS A 152 0.78 12.98 -19.19
N SER A 153 0.41 14.22 -18.86
CA SER A 153 -0.69 14.97 -19.49
C SER A 153 -0.44 15.23 -20.99
N LYS A 154 0.82 15.53 -21.39
CA LYS A 154 1.17 15.77 -22.80
C LYS A 154 1.11 14.51 -23.68
N TYR A 155 1.33 13.31 -23.10
CA TYR A 155 1.25 12.06 -23.85
C TYR A 155 -0.16 11.51 -23.93
N SER A 156 -0.99 11.77 -22.92
CA SER A 156 -2.42 11.38 -22.90
C SER A 156 -3.24 12.18 -23.94
N SER A 157 -2.91 13.44 -24.18
CA SER A 157 -3.62 14.26 -25.18
C SER A 157 -3.21 13.95 -26.63
N ARG A 158 -2.08 13.25 -26.86
CA ARG A 158 -1.66 12.81 -28.20
C ARG A 158 -2.13 11.40 -28.59
N ALA A 159 -2.67 10.65 -27.64
CA ALA A 159 -3.21 9.30 -27.91
C ALA A 159 -4.70 9.32 -28.27
N ASN A 160 -5.38 10.45 -28.17
CA ASN A 160 -6.80 10.65 -28.47
C ASN A 160 -7.05 11.59 -29.67
N SER A 161 -6.05 11.81 -30.53
CA SER A 161 -6.18 12.54 -31.81
C SER A 161 -5.81 11.64 -32.98
#